data_9cd282306cda706e8458907482e49f78
#
_entry.id   9cd282306cda706e8458907482e49f78
#
_cell.length_a   1.000
_cell.length_b   1.000
_cell.length_c   1.000
_cell.angle_alpha   90.00
_cell.angle_beta   90.00
_cell.angle_gamma   90.00
#
_symmetry.space_group_name_H-M   'P 1'
#
loop_
_entity.id
_entity.type
_entity.pdbx_description
1 polymer ?
#
loop_
_entity_poly.entity_id
_entity_poly.type
_entity_poly.pdbx_seq_one_letter_code
_entity_poly.pdbx_strand_id
1 'polypeptide(L)'
;EHEPEIETLRAGTTSPFGSLANAAREADLERLKPGDENRLFYKLPVYKRMIIMLGGPSMNLLIGIVCTTILICGFGTLSATNKVASVSDCVPKATITEDRISYSECTDSSAPSPAKAAGLRKDDRIVAINGNRTSTWEQVSSNIRQAGNNTVTVTIERDGSEQQLTMTPALLERPVVDEKTREYVRNDDGSFKMMTGGFIGISPTSEMVPGSLGDVMPNVGDT
;
A
#
# COMPACT_ATOMS: atom_id res chain seq x y z
N GLU A 1 6.15 12.76 -64.26
CA GLU A 1 4.73 12.30 -64.24
C GLU A 1 4.37 11.70 -62.87
N HIS A 2 4.64 12.45 -61.78
CA HIS A 2 4.34 12.04 -60.41
C HIS A 2 3.69 13.13 -59.55
N GLU A 3 3.03 14.09 -60.19
CA GLU A 3 2.46 15.28 -59.52
C GLU A 3 1.03 15.14 -58.92
N PRO A 4 0.17 14.17 -59.30
CA PRO A 4 -1.20 14.15 -58.79
C PRO A 4 -1.37 13.54 -57.36
N GLU A 5 -0.38 12.84 -56.83
CA GLU A 5 -0.52 12.16 -55.52
C GLU A 5 -0.22 13.11 -54.32
N ILE A 6 0.55 14.17 -54.56
CA ILE A 6 0.92 15.16 -53.56
C ILE A 6 -0.24 16.13 -53.27
N GLU A 7 -1.06 16.42 -54.28
CA GLU A 7 -2.17 17.38 -54.17
C GLU A 7 -3.35 16.79 -53.37
N THR A 8 -3.58 15.49 -53.42
CA THR A 8 -4.64 14.83 -52.62
C THR A 8 -4.32 14.76 -51.16
N LEU A 9 -3.05 14.88 -50.75
CA LEU A 9 -2.62 14.92 -49.34
C LEU A 9 -2.78 16.31 -48.72
N ARG A 10 -2.95 17.36 -49.50
CA ARG A 10 -3.19 18.74 -49.03
C ARG A 10 -4.63 19.04 -48.66
N ALA A 11 -5.58 18.25 -49.12
CA ALA A 11 -6.99 18.49 -48.91
C ALA A 11 -7.49 17.74 -47.69
N GLY A 12 -7.51 18.37 -46.54
CA GLY A 12 -8.36 17.84 -45.47
C GLY A 12 -7.93 18.01 -44.03
N THR A 13 -7.44 19.16 -43.60
CA THR A 13 -7.38 19.45 -42.17
C THR A 13 -7.80 20.87 -41.88
N THR A 14 -9.09 21.05 -41.58
CA THR A 14 -9.68 22.29 -40.99
C THR A 14 -9.32 22.41 -39.49
N SER A 15 -8.37 21.63 -39.00
CA SER A 15 -7.86 21.66 -37.62
C SER A 15 -6.86 22.82 -37.44
N PRO A 16 -6.86 23.53 -36.30
CA PRO A 16 -5.87 24.57 -35.99
C PRO A 16 -4.42 24.09 -36.03
N PHE A 17 -4.20 22.76 -35.96
CA PHE A 17 -2.89 22.12 -36.10
C PHE A 17 -2.60 21.62 -37.54
N GLY A 18 -3.47 21.89 -38.50
CA GLY A 18 -3.34 21.40 -39.88
C GLY A 18 -2.08 21.89 -40.58
N SER A 19 -1.68 23.16 -40.36
CA SER A 19 -0.46 23.74 -40.91
C SER A 19 0.80 23.06 -40.35
N LEU A 20 0.81 22.76 -39.06
CA LEU A 20 1.93 22.07 -38.41
C LEU A 20 2.07 20.61 -38.89
N ALA A 21 0.94 19.91 -39.04
CA ALA A 21 0.92 18.57 -39.57
C ALA A 21 1.38 18.47 -41.02
N ASN A 22 1.04 19.47 -41.84
CA ASN A 22 1.49 19.53 -43.23
C ASN A 22 2.98 19.89 -43.32
N ALA A 23 3.48 20.82 -42.52
CA ALA A 23 4.91 21.15 -42.45
C ALA A 23 5.74 19.95 -42.00
N ALA A 24 5.26 19.15 -41.01
CA ALA A 24 5.92 17.93 -40.58
C ALA A 24 5.96 16.87 -41.69
N ARG A 25 4.86 16.72 -42.46
CA ARG A 25 4.83 15.78 -43.59
C ARG A 25 5.76 16.20 -44.73
N GLU A 26 5.86 17.50 -45.00
CA GLU A 26 6.73 18.03 -46.03
C GLU A 26 8.22 17.84 -45.66
N ALA A 27 8.58 18.06 -44.40
CA ALA A 27 9.92 17.78 -43.89
C ALA A 27 10.28 16.27 -43.92
N ASP A 28 9.30 15.38 -43.70
CA ASP A 28 9.50 13.92 -43.81
C ASP A 28 9.67 13.49 -45.28
N LEU A 29 8.94 14.09 -46.23
CA LEU A 29 9.06 13.81 -47.65
C LEU A 29 10.42 14.21 -48.22
N GLU A 30 10.97 15.34 -47.77
CA GLU A 30 12.28 15.84 -48.19
C GLU A 30 13.46 14.93 -47.75
N ARG A 31 13.25 14.16 -46.71
CA ARG A 31 14.23 13.19 -46.15
C ARG A 31 14.14 11.80 -46.76
N LEU A 32 13.13 11.53 -47.59
CA LEU A 32 12.90 10.22 -48.20
C LEU A 32 13.94 9.93 -49.27
N LYS A 33 14.56 8.76 -49.14
CA LYS A 33 15.37 8.18 -50.25
C LYS A 33 14.46 7.49 -51.24
N PRO A 34 14.81 7.53 -52.56
CA PRO A 34 14.07 6.77 -53.55
C PRO A 34 14.00 5.26 -53.17
N GLY A 35 12.79 4.72 -53.05
CA GLY A 35 12.50 3.35 -52.63
C GLY A 35 11.96 3.17 -51.21
N ASP A 36 11.99 4.19 -50.37
CA ASP A 36 11.44 4.13 -48.98
C ASP A 36 9.97 4.58 -48.89
N GLU A 37 9.32 4.89 -49.99
CA GLU A 37 7.94 5.41 -50.05
C GLU A 37 6.89 4.50 -49.36
N ASN A 38 7.12 3.19 -49.36
CA ASN A 38 6.23 2.22 -48.71
C ASN A 38 6.53 2.00 -47.22
N ARG A 39 7.59 2.61 -46.69
CA ARG A 39 7.99 2.52 -45.26
C ARG A 39 7.45 3.65 -44.41
N LEU A 40 6.75 4.61 -45.01
CA LEU A 40 6.13 5.71 -44.30
C LEU A 40 5.09 5.22 -43.28
N PHE A 41 5.12 5.76 -42.08
CA PHE A 41 4.27 5.35 -40.96
C PHE A 41 2.78 5.29 -41.33
N TYR A 42 2.28 6.25 -42.10
CA TYR A 42 0.88 6.29 -42.52
C TYR A 42 0.49 5.25 -43.56
N LYS A 43 1.46 4.72 -44.34
CA LYS A 43 1.24 3.64 -45.31
C LYS A 43 1.32 2.25 -44.68
N LEU A 44 1.81 2.14 -43.43
CA LEU A 44 1.88 0.88 -42.71
C LEU A 44 0.49 0.34 -42.37
N PRO A 45 0.26 -0.99 -42.42
CA PRO A 45 -0.98 -1.57 -41.95
C PRO A 45 -1.21 -1.27 -40.49
N VAL A 46 -2.48 -1.18 -40.08
CA VAL A 46 -2.91 -0.72 -38.76
C VAL A 46 -2.17 -1.45 -37.61
N TYR A 47 -2.00 -2.75 -37.70
CA TYR A 47 -1.32 -3.53 -36.68
C TYR A 47 0.15 -3.13 -36.47
N LYS A 48 0.88 -2.80 -37.55
CA LYS A 48 2.27 -2.32 -37.44
C LYS A 48 2.35 -0.95 -36.79
N ARG A 49 1.41 -0.04 -37.12
CA ARG A 49 1.30 1.26 -36.45
C ARG A 49 1.03 1.11 -34.97
N MET A 50 0.12 0.20 -34.57
CA MET A 50 -0.17 -0.08 -33.17
C MET A 50 1.07 -0.62 -32.43
N ILE A 51 1.85 -1.53 -33.02
CA ILE A 51 3.08 -2.06 -32.42
C ILE A 51 4.10 -0.93 -32.21
N ILE A 52 4.29 -0.06 -33.20
CA ILE A 52 5.22 1.08 -33.07
C ILE A 52 4.77 2.05 -31.97
N MET A 53 3.47 2.39 -31.94
CA MET A 53 2.92 3.29 -30.92
C MET A 53 2.97 2.72 -29.51
N LEU A 54 2.75 1.40 -29.36
CA LEU A 54 2.80 0.69 -28.09
C LEU A 54 4.24 0.39 -27.62
N GLY A 55 5.22 0.43 -28.52
CA GLY A 55 6.62 0.09 -28.18
C GLY A 55 7.20 0.91 -27.04
N GLY A 56 7.01 2.24 -27.08
CA GLY A 56 7.46 3.14 -26.03
C GLY A 56 6.79 2.87 -24.68
N PRO A 57 5.46 2.93 -24.58
CA PRO A 57 4.73 2.63 -23.35
C PRO A 57 5.02 1.23 -22.81
N SER A 58 5.12 0.21 -23.68
CA SER A 58 5.41 -1.17 -23.26
C SER A 58 6.81 -1.30 -22.66
N MET A 59 7.80 -0.63 -23.25
CA MET A 59 9.16 -0.63 -22.71
C MET A 59 9.24 0.04 -21.35
N ASN A 60 8.55 1.18 -21.15
CA ASN A 60 8.46 1.84 -19.88
C ASN A 60 7.77 0.97 -18.82
N LEU A 61 6.69 0.28 -19.19
CA LEU A 61 6.02 -0.67 -18.30
C LEU A 61 6.95 -1.82 -17.90
N LEU A 62 7.69 -2.37 -18.83
CA LEU A 62 8.65 -3.46 -18.58
C LEU A 62 9.76 -3.00 -17.63
N ILE A 63 10.34 -1.84 -17.87
CA ILE A 63 11.35 -1.24 -16.97
C ILE A 63 10.74 -1.02 -15.58
N GLY A 64 9.52 -0.48 -15.51
CA GLY A 64 8.81 -0.27 -14.25
C GLY A 64 8.64 -1.57 -13.46
N ILE A 65 8.18 -2.64 -14.10
CA ILE A 65 8.03 -3.97 -13.48
C ILE A 65 9.38 -4.49 -12.98
N VAL A 66 10.42 -4.41 -13.79
CA VAL A 66 11.77 -4.88 -13.41
C VAL A 66 12.29 -4.09 -12.22
N CYS A 67 12.23 -2.77 -12.25
CA CYS A 67 12.66 -1.92 -11.14
C CYS A 67 11.87 -2.20 -9.86
N THR A 68 10.54 -2.30 -9.96
CA THR A 68 9.68 -2.61 -8.80
C THR A 68 10.01 -3.98 -8.22
N THR A 69 10.23 -4.98 -9.06
CA THR A 69 10.62 -6.32 -8.62
C THR A 69 11.96 -6.29 -7.87
N ILE A 70 12.96 -5.57 -8.40
CA ILE A 70 14.27 -5.41 -7.73
C ILE A 70 14.10 -4.68 -6.39
N LEU A 71 13.27 -3.65 -6.32
CA LEU A 71 13.01 -2.92 -5.08
C LEU A 71 12.34 -3.81 -4.03
N ILE A 72 11.25 -4.48 -4.37
CA ILE A 72 10.48 -5.30 -3.44
C ILE A 72 11.27 -6.55 -3.00
N CYS A 73 11.86 -7.28 -3.95
CA CYS A 73 12.59 -8.50 -3.63
C CYS A 73 13.99 -8.24 -3.08
N GLY A 74 14.64 -7.13 -3.47
CA GLY A 74 15.99 -6.80 -3.03
C GLY A 74 16.04 -6.02 -1.72
N PHE A 75 15.25 -4.96 -1.61
CA PHE A 75 15.21 -4.12 -0.39
C PHE A 75 14.10 -4.54 0.59
N GLY A 76 13.05 -5.18 0.11
CA GLY A 76 11.91 -5.57 0.91
C GLY A 76 10.89 -4.45 1.14
N THR A 77 9.85 -4.80 1.89
CA THR A 77 8.80 -3.88 2.32
C THR A 77 8.81 -3.74 3.84
N LEU A 78 8.43 -2.56 4.33
CA LEU A 78 8.32 -2.32 5.77
C LEU A 78 7.09 -3.08 6.28
N SER A 79 7.31 -4.09 7.11
CA SER A 79 6.23 -4.89 7.71
C SER A 79 6.32 -4.85 9.22
N ALA A 80 5.15 -4.79 9.87
CA ALA A 80 5.07 -4.89 11.31
C ALA A 80 5.34 -6.35 11.74
N THR A 81 6.30 -6.51 12.64
CA THR A 81 6.68 -7.83 13.17
C THR A 81 6.00 -8.10 14.51
N ASN A 82 6.06 -9.33 14.99
CA ASN A 82 5.55 -9.71 16.31
C ASN A 82 6.50 -9.30 17.46
N LYS A 83 7.51 -8.47 17.18
CA LYS A 83 8.42 -7.91 18.19
C LYS A 83 7.86 -6.58 18.71
N VAL A 84 7.94 -6.41 20.03
CA VAL A 84 7.45 -5.21 20.72
C VAL A 84 8.46 -4.07 20.60
N ALA A 85 8.05 -2.96 19.97
CA ALA A 85 8.85 -1.74 19.89
C ALA A 85 8.71 -0.88 21.14
N SER A 86 7.48 -0.77 21.65
CA SER A 86 7.20 0.01 22.85
C SER A 86 5.99 -0.53 23.59
N VAL A 87 5.95 -0.27 24.88
CA VAL A 87 4.82 -0.57 25.77
C VAL A 87 4.30 0.76 26.29
N SER A 88 3.01 1.00 26.13
CA SER A 88 2.33 2.20 26.63
C SER A 88 2.25 2.18 28.16
N ASP A 89 2.41 3.34 28.76
CA ASP A 89 2.35 3.45 30.22
C ASP A 89 0.94 3.27 30.77
N CYS A 90 -0.08 3.71 30.03
CA CYS A 90 -1.48 3.66 30.44
C CYS A 90 -2.41 3.27 29.29
N VAL A 91 -3.69 3.07 29.63
CA VAL A 91 -4.76 2.96 28.64
C VAL A 91 -5.23 4.36 28.27
N PRO A 92 -4.98 4.85 27.05
CA PRO A 92 -5.40 6.19 26.65
C PRO A 92 -6.93 6.26 26.54
N LYS A 93 -7.53 7.37 26.95
CA LYS A 93 -8.95 7.64 26.69
C LYS A 93 -9.08 8.45 25.42
N ALA A 94 -9.88 7.95 24.48
CA ALA A 94 -10.20 8.69 23.27
C ALA A 94 -11.19 9.82 23.60
N THR A 95 -10.86 11.03 23.21
CA THR A 95 -11.78 12.16 23.18
C THR A 95 -12.10 12.46 21.73
N ILE A 96 -13.37 12.31 21.37
CA ILE A 96 -13.85 12.45 20.01
C ILE A 96 -14.61 13.76 19.92
N THR A 97 -14.17 14.64 19.03
CA THR A 97 -14.89 15.82 18.58
C THR A 97 -15.32 15.57 17.13
N GLU A 98 -16.26 16.38 16.59
CA GLU A 98 -16.83 16.19 15.24
C GLU A 98 -15.76 16.02 14.15
N ASP A 99 -14.61 16.67 14.29
CA ASP A 99 -13.56 16.68 13.28
C ASP A 99 -12.23 16.04 13.70
N ARG A 100 -12.07 15.69 14.98
CA ARG A 100 -10.78 15.25 15.52
C ARG A 100 -10.93 14.19 16.61
N ILE A 101 -10.03 13.23 16.53
CA ILE A 101 -9.83 12.24 17.59
C ILE A 101 -8.53 12.58 18.28
N SER A 102 -8.59 12.78 19.58
CA SER A 102 -7.43 12.99 20.44
C SER A 102 -7.39 11.91 21.52
N TYR A 103 -6.21 11.54 21.93
CA TYR A 103 -6.00 10.59 23.01
C TYR A 103 -5.41 11.32 24.21
N SER A 104 -5.91 10.98 25.40
CA SER A 104 -5.38 11.56 26.64
C SER A 104 -3.93 11.13 26.85
N GLU A 105 -3.13 12.04 27.38
CA GLU A 105 -1.80 11.70 27.88
C GLU A 105 -1.91 10.89 29.17
N CYS A 106 -0.89 10.05 29.41
CA CYS A 106 -0.78 9.31 30.66
C CYS A 106 -0.38 10.27 31.80
N THR A 107 -1.10 10.22 32.90
CA THR A 107 -0.79 10.94 34.15
C THR A 107 -0.42 9.93 35.23
N ASP A 108 0.19 10.36 36.30
CA ASP A 108 0.57 9.49 37.43
C ASP A 108 -0.64 8.78 38.08
N SER A 109 -1.84 9.29 37.88
CA SER A 109 -3.10 8.71 38.35
C SER A 109 -3.74 7.75 37.33
N SER A 110 -3.19 7.61 36.15
CA SER A 110 -3.71 6.72 35.10
C SER A 110 -3.39 5.25 35.43
N ALA A 111 -4.39 4.37 35.24
CA ALA A 111 -4.15 2.94 35.38
C ALA A 111 -3.10 2.45 34.37
N PRO A 112 -2.15 1.61 34.77
CA PRO A 112 -1.15 1.10 33.85
C PRO A 112 -1.81 0.27 32.74
N SER A 113 -1.16 0.24 31.56
CA SER A 113 -1.62 -0.61 30.49
C SER A 113 -1.52 -2.09 30.88
N PRO A 114 -2.40 -2.97 30.37
CA PRO A 114 -2.35 -4.40 30.67
C PRO A 114 -1.00 -5.05 30.36
N ALA A 115 -0.34 -4.63 29.28
CA ALA A 115 0.99 -5.12 28.92
C ALA A 115 2.05 -4.70 29.94
N LYS A 116 2.03 -3.43 30.39
CA LYS A 116 2.95 -2.93 31.41
C LYS A 116 2.72 -3.62 32.75
N ALA A 117 1.46 -3.79 33.15
CA ALA A 117 1.09 -4.46 34.40
C ALA A 117 1.52 -5.95 34.40
N ALA A 118 1.47 -6.62 33.25
CA ALA A 118 1.92 -8.01 33.09
C ALA A 118 3.45 -8.15 32.97
N GLY A 119 4.20 -7.05 32.90
CA GLY A 119 5.65 -7.07 32.79
C GLY A 119 6.19 -7.31 31.38
N LEU A 120 5.39 -7.03 30.35
CA LEU A 120 5.85 -7.02 28.97
C LEU A 120 6.83 -5.86 28.76
N ARG A 121 7.86 -6.08 27.95
CA ARG A 121 8.95 -5.11 27.73
C ARG A 121 9.20 -4.88 26.26
N LYS A 122 9.90 -3.80 25.98
CA LYS A 122 10.49 -3.60 24.65
C LYS A 122 11.39 -4.76 24.30
N ASP A 123 11.43 -5.09 23.02
CA ASP A 123 12.20 -6.20 22.41
C ASP A 123 11.68 -7.61 22.69
N ASP A 124 10.65 -7.80 23.50
CA ASP A 124 9.94 -9.07 23.61
C ASP A 124 9.34 -9.46 22.26
N ARG A 125 9.43 -10.74 21.90
CA ARG A 125 8.77 -11.28 20.71
C ARG A 125 7.55 -12.09 21.15
N ILE A 126 6.39 -11.77 20.66
CA ILE A 126 5.15 -12.50 20.92
C ILE A 126 5.11 -13.72 20.00
N VAL A 127 5.17 -14.93 20.58
CA VAL A 127 5.22 -16.19 19.83
C VAL A 127 3.92 -16.97 19.84
N ALA A 128 3.08 -16.77 20.88
CA ALA A 128 1.77 -17.39 20.94
C ALA A 128 0.79 -16.59 21.82
N ILE A 129 -0.50 -16.72 21.55
CA ILE A 129 -1.60 -16.20 22.37
C ILE A 129 -2.58 -17.36 22.63
N ASN A 130 -2.87 -17.62 23.92
CA ASN A 130 -3.71 -18.75 24.37
C ASN A 130 -3.27 -20.09 23.77
N GLY A 131 -1.95 -20.31 23.63
CA GLY A 131 -1.38 -21.53 23.05
C GLY A 131 -1.36 -21.55 21.50
N ASN A 132 -2.03 -20.64 20.83
CA ASN A 132 -2.00 -20.53 19.37
C ASN A 132 -0.78 -19.72 18.93
N ARG A 133 0.10 -20.32 18.12
CA ARG A 133 1.29 -19.63 17.60
C ARG A 133 0.91 -18.48 16.70
N THR A 134 1.63 -17.36 16.87
CA THR A 134 1.47 -16.14 16.06
C THR A 134 2.80 -15.81 15.39
N SER A 135 2.79 -15.66 14.07
CA SER A 135 3.97 -15.31 13.27
C SER A 135 3.94 -13.87 12.74
N THR A 136 2.75 -13.28 12.68
CA THR A 136 2.56 -11.92 12.16
C THR A 136 1.91 -11.01 13.20
N TRP A 137 2.17 -9.70 13.08
CA TRP A 137 1.52 -8.70 13.91
C TRP A 137 0.00 -8.70 13.78
N GLU A 138 -0.50 -9.01 12.61
CA GLU A 138 -1.92 -9.07 12.30
C GLU A 138 -2.64 -10.12 13.14
N GLN A 139 -2.04 -11.32 13.25
CA GLN A 139 -2.54 -12.38 14.11
C GLN A 139 -2.52 -11.97 15.59
N VAL A 140 -1.43 -11.37 16.06
CA VAL A 140 -1.32 -10.84 17.44
C VAL A 140 -2.42 -9.81 17.70
N SER A 141 -2.54 -8.83 16.83
CA SER A 141 -3.50 -7.73 16.95
C SER A 141 -4.95 -8.23 16.91
N SER A 142 -5.29 -9.15 16.00
CA SER A 142 -6.62 -9.73 15.90
C SER A 142 -7.02 -10.52 17.15
N ASN A 143 -6.15 -11.40 17.65
CA ASN A 143 -6.40 -12.16 18.87
C ASN A 143 -6.63 -11.26 20.09
N ILE A 144 -5.82 -10.21 20.25
CA ILE A 144 -5.95 -9.26 21.36
C ILE A 144 -7.25 -8.46 21.23
N ARG A 145 -7.61 -7.98 20.02
CA ARG A 145 -8.85 -7.25 19.79
C ARG A 145 -10.09 -8.05 20.16
N GLN A 146 -10.10 -9.32 19.80
CA GLN A 146 -11.22 -10.23 20.08
C GLN A 146 -11.34 -10.61 21.55
N ALA A 147 -10.24 -10.56 22.29
CA ALA A 147 -10.17 -10.98 23.68
C ALA A 147 -10.56 -9.88 24.68
N GLY A 148 -11.13 -8.75 24.26
CA GLY A 148 -11.47 -7.65 25.16
C GLY A 148 -12.18 -8.11 26.43
N ASN A 149 -11.70 -7.69 27.59
CA ASN A 149 -12.12 -8.08 28.94
C ASN A 149 -11.93 -9.56 29.31
N ASN A 150 -11.41 -10.41 28.43
CA ASN A 150 -11.10 -11.80 28.73
C ASN A 150 -9.60 -11.95 29.01
N THR A 151 -9.27 -12.70 30.03
CA THR A 151 -7.87 -12.99 30.34
C THR A 151 -7.22 -13.82 29.25
N VAL A 152 -6.06 -13.38 28.75
CA VAL A 152 -5.27 -14.08 27.75
C VAL A 152 -3.90 -14.42 28.30
N THR A 153 -3.39 -15.57 27.89
CA THR A 153 -2.00 -15.96 28.14
C THR A 153 -1.19 -15.65 26.89
N VAL A 154 -0.24 -14.75 27.02
CA VAL A 154 0.68 -14.35 25.94
C VAL A 154 2.02 -15.02 26.21
N THR A 155 2.46 -15.87 25.29
CA THR A 155 3.79 -16.47 25.32
C THR A 155 4.73 -15.55 24.56
N ILE A 156 5.80 -15.12 25.23
CA ILE A 156 6.85 -14.26 24.67
C ILE A 156 8.18 -15.01 24.65
N GLU A 157 9.02 -14.63 23.73
CA GLU A 157 10.44 -14.98 23.72
C GLU A 157 11.22 -13.74 24.18
N ARG A 158 11.95 -13.89 25.28
CA ARG A 158 12.84 -12.89 25.87
C ARG A 158 14.20 -13.52 26.12
N ASP A 159 15.25 -12.91 25.57
CA ASP A 159 16.63 -13.41 25.73
C ASP A 159 16.80 -14.90 25.37
N GLY A 160 16.08 -15.34 24.32
CA GLY A 160 16.11 -16.75 23.86
C GLY A 160 15.32 -17.73 24.72
N SER A 161 14.56 -17.28 25.72
CA SER A 161 13.73 -18.10 26.59
C SER A 161 12.25 -17.76 26.45
N GLU A 162 11.40 -18.79 26.35
CA GLU A 162 9.95 -18.59 26.34
C GLU A 162 9.43 -18.35 27.76
N GLN A 163 8.60 -17.34 27.90
CA GLN A 163 7.93 -16.96 29.15
C GLN A 163 6.43 -16.75 28.87
N GLN A 164 5.61 -17.08 29.84
CA GLN A 164 4.17 -16.84 29.75
C GLN A 164 3.78 -15.68 30.64
N LEU A 165 3.07 -14.71 30.07
CA LEU A 165 2.50 -13.56 30.77
C LEU A 165 0.99 -13.63 30.65
N THR A 166 0.31 -13.43 31.79
CA THR A 166 -1.16 -13.40 31.82
C THR A 166 -1.62 -11.95 31.93
N MET A 167 -2.53 -11.54 31.08
CA MET A 167 -3.07 -10.18 31.06
C MET A 167 -4.51 -10.14 30.59
N THR A 168 -5.26 -9.14 31.00
CA THR A 168 -6.63 -8.90 30.54
C THR A 168 -6.67 -7.65 29.70
N PRO A 169 -6.87 -7.77 28.37
CA PRO A 169 -6.96 -6.60 27.49
C PRO A 169 -8.11 -5.68 27.94
N ALA A 170 -7.81 -4.39 28.08
CA ALA A 170 -8.84 -3.40 28.37
C ALA A 170 -9.71 -3.19 27.13
N LEU A 171 -11.01 -2.94 27.33
CA LEU A 171 -11.87 -2.51 26.23
C LEU A 171 -11.56 -1.06 25.88
N LEU A 172 -11.25 -0.81 24.63
CA LEU A 172 -11.02 0.52 24.09
C LEU A 172 -11.90 0.73 22.86
N GLU A 173 -12.66 1.82 22.90
CA GLU A 173 -13.37 2.32 21.72
C GLU A 173 -12.41 3.10 20.83
N ARG A 174 -12.42 2.76 19.56
CA ARG A 174 -11.61 3.43 18.55
C ARG A 174 -12.38 3.55 17.24
N PRO A 175 -12.05 4.54 16.42
CA PRO A 175 -12.67 4.65 15.11
C PRO A 175 -12.24 3.51 14.20
N VAL A 176 -13.15 3.10 13.34
CA VAL A 176 -12.88 2.15 12.27
C VAL A 176 -12.07 2.86 11.20
N VAL A 177 -10.96 2.27 10.82
CA VAL A 177 -10.12 2.73 9.70
C VAL A 177 -10.35 1.79 8.54
N ASP A 178 -10.61 2.34 7.37
CA ASP A 178 -10.67 1.59 6.13
C ASP A 178 -9.25 1.10 5.77
N GLU A 179 -9.11 -0.19 5.50
CA GLU A 179 -7.80 -0.80 5.24
C GLU A 179 -7.18 -0.35 3.92
N LYS A 180 -8.01 0.03 2.93
CA LYS A 180 -7.55 0.43 1.60
C LYS A 180 -7.18 1.91 1.55
N THR A 181 -8.07 2.78 2.07
CA THR A 181 -7.88 4.23 2.01
C THR A 181 -7.10 4.79 3.19
N ARG A 182 -7.01 4.03 4.30
CA ARG A 182 -6.46 4.44 5.61
C ARG A 182 -7.18 5.65 6.22
N GLU A 183 -8.39 5.91 5.77
CA GLU A 183 -9.24 6.96 6.31
C GLU A 183 -10.19 6.43 7.37
N TYR A 184 -10.65 7.31 8.26
CA TYR A 184 -11.66 6.95 9.24
C TYR A 184 -13.02 6.78 8.58
N VAL A 185 -13.66 5.63 8.81
CA VAL A 185 -15.01 5.36 8.32
C VAL A 185 -16.01 6.21 9.11
N ARG A 186 -16.91 6.89 8.39
CA ARG A 186 -17.99 7.67 8.98
C ARG A 186 -19.33 6.98 8.79
N ASN A 187 -20.24 7.22 9.72
CA ASN A 187 -21.64 6.84 9.59
C ASN A 187 -22.38 7.83 8.67
N ASP A 188 -23.62 7.55 8.33
CA ASP A 188 -24.45 8.42 7.47
C ASP A 188 -24.76 9.79 8.08
N ASP A 189 -24.66 9.91 9.41
CA ASP A 189 -24.82 11.16 10.17
C ASP A 189 -23.51 12.00 10.25
N GLY A 190 -22.43 11.52 9.61
CA GLY A 190 -21.12 12.17 9.62
C GLY A 190 -20.24 11.84 10.84
N SER A 191 -20.77 11.16 11.85
CA SER A 191 -20.00 10.71 13.00
C SER A 191 -18.99 9.63 12.65
N PHE A 192 -17.91 9.47 13.43
CA PHE A 192 -16.99 8.36 13.23
C PHE A 192 -17.63 7.03 13.59
N LYS A 193 -17.51 6.05 12.70
CA LYS A 193 -17.88 4.68 13.01
C LYS A 193 -16.93 4.11 14.04
N MET A 194 -17.43 3.75 15.21
CA MET A 194 -16.63 3.24 16.31
C MET A 194 -16.66 1.72 16.36
N MET A 195 -15.55 1.13 16.77
CA MET A 195 -15.44 -0.28 17.13
C MET A 195 -14.83 -0.42 18.52
N THR A 196 -15.37 -1.35 19.28
CA THR A 196 -14.80 -1.70 20.59
C THR A 196 -13.93 -2.94 20.42
N GLY A 197 -12.74 -2.89 20.99
CA GLY A 197 -11.83 -4.04 20.93
C GLY A 197 -10.86 -4.05 22.10
N GLY A 198 -10.25 -5.22 22.34
CA GLY A 198 -9.23 -5.38 23.34
C GLY A 198 -7.98 -4.55 23.04
N PHE A 199 -7.41 -3.96 24.07
CA PHE A 199 -6.19 -3.15 24.03
C PHE A 199 -5.27 -3.55 25.18
N ILE A 200 -4.01 -3.81 24.87
CA ILE A 200 -2.99 -4.12 25.89
C ILE A 200 -1.89 -3.07 26.01
N GLY A 201 -1.79 -2.16 25.06
CA GLY A 201 -0.82 -1.06 25.09
C GLY A 201 0.56 -1.42 24.55
N ILE A 202 0.64 -2.03 23.37
CA ILE A 202 1.90 -2.33 22.69
C ILE A 202 1.90 -1.79 21.26
N SER A 203 3.11 -1.46 20.79
CA SER A 203 3.36 -1.14 19.38
C SER A 203 4.36 -2.12 18.79
N PRO A 204 4.17 -2.55 17.53
CA PRO A 204 5.09 -3.46 16.86
C PRO A 204 6.36 -2.75 16.40
N THR A 205 7.44 -3.50 16.28
CA THR A 205 8.61 -3.08 15.51
C THR A 205 8.33 -3.27 14.03
N SER A 206 8.68 -2.28 13.22
CA SER A 206 8.65 -2.40 11.76
C SER A 206 10.04 -2.79 11.28
N GLU A 207 10.12 -3.87 10.54
CA GLU A 207 11.37 -4.37 9.94
C GLU A 207 11.19 -4.49 8.42
N MET A 208 12.31 -4.36 7.70
CA MET A 208 12.35 -4.63 6.27
C MET A 208 12.28 -6.14 6.05
N VAL A 209 11.18 -6.62 5.49
CA VAL A 209 10.99 -8.03 5.17
C VAL A 209 11.09 -8.18 3.65
N PRO A 210 11.96 -9.08 3.14
CA PRO A 210 12.00 -9.34 1.70
C PRO A 210 10.62 -9.73 1.19
N GLY A 211 10.14 -8.98 0.20
CA GLY A 211 8.86 -9.27 -0.43
C GLY A 211 8.94 -10.48 -1.35
N SER A 212 7.81 -11.11 -1.57
CA SER A 212 7.67 -12.19 -2.57
C SER A 212 7.24 -11.63 -3.92
N LEU A 213 7.42 -12.40 -4.99
CA LEU A 213 6.93 -12.03 -6.32
C LEU A 213 5.39 -11.84 -6.35
N GLY A 214 4.67 -12.47 -5.41
CA GLY A 214 3.23 -12.27 -5.24
C GLY A 214 2.85 -10.87 -4.79
N ASP A 215 3.74 -10.19 -4.05
CA ASP A 215 3.50 -8.83 -3.53
C ASP A 215 3.68 -7.76 -4.63
N VAL A 216 4.29 -8.11 -5.76
CA VAL A 216 4.46 -7.22 -6.92
C VAL A 216 3.16 -7.06 -7.70
N MET A 217 2.29 -8.08 -7.67
CA MET A 217 0.97 -8.00 -8.30
C MET A 217 -0.09 -7.72 -7.23
N PRO A 218 -0.74 -6.56 -7.24
CA PRO A 218 -1.91 -6.35 -6.37
C PRO A 218 -2.93 -7.43 -6.70
N ASN A 219 -3.52 -8.05 -5.66
CA ASN A 219 -4.61 -9.00 -5.82
C ASN A 219 -5.75 -8.33 -6.60
N VAL A 220 -5.83 -8.59 -7.91
CA VAL A 220 -6.86 -8.08 -8.83
C VAL A 220 -8.19 -8.86 -8.64
N GLY A 221 -8.32 -9.65 -7.59
CA GLY A 221 -9.41 -10.60 -7.39
C GLY A 221 -10.46 -10.26 -6.33
N ASP A 222 -10.29 -9.18 -5.55
CA ASP A 222 -11.28 -8.78 -4.53
C ASP A 222 -11.94 -7.45 -4.91
N THR A 223 -12.87 -7.51 -5.86
CA THR A 223 -13.91 -6.48 -6.08
C THR A 223 -15.28 -7.06 -5.82
#